data_e60775c7dfef3a4777278d37835eaae5
#
_entry.id   e60775c7dfef3a4777278d37835eaae5
#
_cell.length_a   1.000
_cell.length_b   1.000
_cell.length_c   1.000
_cell.angle_alpha   90.00
_cell.angle_beta   90.00
_cell.angle_gamma   90.00
#
_symmetry.space_group_name_H-M   'P 1'
#
loop_
_entity.id
_entity.type
_entity.pdbx_description
1 polymer ?
#
loop_
_entity_poly.entity_id
_entity_poly.type
_entity_poly.pdbx_seq_one_letter_code
_entity_poly.pdbx_strand_id
1 'polypeptide(L)'
;MNSNKDDILQENEERITRYLHGEMTPDEETLFEKDIQSDETLRNQTEAIARTIKAMNAIGSEQDRKLVEEMRSSSKEKARPTRWLSIAASFALLITVGYYTYDYSSTVSLGKEYATAFPLSTEIRGEEDEEVLNKLTVLFDNVANNRNIDNTIEQLGVLWQQSQSDTYNEYTTYAPYIGWNLANAYLLKYDKKEARMVLERMKADYSTDNQICNIVDELLHKI
;
A
#
# COMPACT_ATOMS: atom_id res chain seq x y z
N MET A 1 -17.74 23.01 24.80
CA MET A 1 -17.93 23.94 23.67
C MET A 1 -16.96 23.68 22.48
N ASN A 2 -16.25 22.54 22.47
CA ASN A 2 -15.30 22.20 21.40
C ASN A 2 -15.85 21.22 20.34
N SER A 3 -16.91 20.47 20.64
CA SER A 3 -17.46 19.43 19.75
C SER A 3 -17.86 19.95 18.35
N ASN A 4 -18.47 21.13 18.30
CA ASN A 4 -19.00 21.68 17.05
C ASN A 4 -17.91 22.16 16.06
N LYS A 5 -16.70 22.48 16.55
CA LYS A 5 -15.57 22.91 15.70
C LYS A 5 -14.83 21.71 15.12
N ASP A 6 -14.75 20.64 15.86
CA ASP A 6 -14.11 19.40 15.41
C ASP A 6 -14.99 18.68 14.37
N ASP A 7 -16.31 18.73 14.52
CA ASP A 7 -17.28 18.18 13.56
C ASP A 7 -17.21 18.93 12.20
N ILE A 8 -17.11 20.27 12.22
CA ILE A 8 -16.98 21.09 11.00
C ILE A 8 -15.64 20.84 10.29
N LEU A 9 -14.57 20.65 11.04
CA LEU A 9 -13.25 20.34 10.48
C LEU A 9 -13.26 18.98 9.79
N GLN A 10 -13.87 17.98 10.38
CA GLN A 10 -13.97 16.64 9.82
C GLN A 10 -14.85 16.60 8.57
N GLU A 11 -15.96 17.34 8.55
CA GLU A 11 -16.83 17.48 7.38
C GLU A 11 -16.09 18.15 6.20
N ASN A 12 -15.32 19.21 6.48
CA ASN A 12 -14.52 19.87 5.48
C ASN A 12 -13.41 18.97 4.91
N GLU A 13 -12.73 18.19 5.76
CA GLU A 13 -11.70 17.23 5.32
C GLU A 13 -12.29 16.16 4.40
N GLU A 14 -13.47 15.64 4.71
CA GLU A 14 -14.17 14.67 3.86
C GLU A 14 -14.56 15.27 2.52
N ARG A 15 -15.13 16.49 2.50
CA ARG A 15 -15.48 17.20 1.27
C ARG A 15 -14.24 17.50 0.40
N ILE A 16 -13.14 17.96 1.02
CA ILE A 16 -11.89 18.21 0.32
C ILE A 16 -11.35 16.90 -0.28
N THR A 17 -11.39 15.81 0.47
CA THR A 17 -10.91 14.50 0.02
C THR A 17 -11.73 14.01 -1.17
N ARG A 18 -13.06 14.07 -1.12
CA ARG A 18 -13.95 13.70 -2.23
C ARG A 18 -13.70 14.57 -3.47
N TYR A 19 -13.51 15.87 -3.29
CA TYR A 19 -13.16 16.80 -4.37
C TYR A 19 -11.83 16.44 -5.03
N LEU A 20 -10.78 16.24 -4.21
CA LEU A 20 -9.44 15.91 -4.69
C LEU A 20 -9.36 14.52 -5.35
N HIS A 21 -10.26 13.60 -4.99
CA HIS A 21 -10.35 12.26 -5.60
C HIS A 21 -11.29 12.20 -6.79
N GLY A 22 -11.99 13.30 -7.15
CA GLY A 22 -12.96 13.31 -8.24
C GLY A 22 -14.22 12.49 -7.95
N GLU A 23 -14.55 12.31 -6.68
CA GLU A 23 -15.70 11.52 -6.21
C GLU A 23 -16.96 12.36 -6.04
N MET A 24 -16.92 13.63 -6.44
CA MET A 24 -18.06 14.53 -6.46
C MET A 24 -18.81 14.46 -7.79
N THR A 25 -20.12 14.60 -7.73
CA THR A 25 -20.92 14.82 -8.92
C THR A 25 -20.63 16.21 -9.50
N PRO A 26 -20.89 16.48 -10.81
CA PRO A 26 -20.66 17.80 -11.41
C PRO A 26 -21.35 18.97 -10.70
N ASP A 27 -22.53 18.72 -10.13
CA ASP A 27 -23.28 19.72 -9.37
C ASP A 27 -22.64 19.98 -7.99
N GLU A 28 -22.19 18.92 -7.30
CA GLU A 28 -21.45 19.04 -6.03
C GLU A 28 -20.12 19.76 -6.22
N GLU A 29 -19.40 19.46 -7.30
CA GLU A 29 -18.13 20.08 -7.64
C GLU A 29 -18.29 21.60 -7.86
N THR A 30 -19.31 22.00 -8.63
CA THR A 30 -19.63 23.41 -8.88
C THR A 30 -19.96 24.16 -7.60
N LEU A 31 -20.68 23.53 -6.67
CA LEU A 31 -21.00 24.09 -5.36
C LEU A 31 -19.74 24.20 -4.47
N PHE A 32 -18.91 23.18 -4.46
CA PHE A 32 -17.68 23.17 -3.68
C PHE A 32 -16.68 24.23 -4.18
N GLU A 33 -16.56 24.42 -5.49
CA GLU A 33 -15.74 25.50 -6.08
C GLU A 33 -16.22 26.90 -5.65
N LYS A 34 -17.53 27.11 -5.55
CA LYS A 34 -18.09 28.35 -5.01
C LYS A 34 -17.76 28.54 -3.54
N ASP A 35 -17.85 27.45 -2.77
CA ASP A 35 -17.52 27.47 -1.33
C ASP A 35 -16.03 27.84 -1.14
N ILE A 36 -15.12 27.24 -1.92
CA ILE A 36 -13.68 27.59 -1.92
C ILE A 36 -13.44 29.07 -2.28
N GLN A 37 -14.22 29.63 -3.18
CA GLN A 37 -14.08 31.06 -3.56
C GLN A 37 -14.54 32.00 -2.46
N SER A 38 -15.55 31.61 -1.70
CA SER A 38 -16.18 32.43 -0.66
C SER A 38 -15.60 32.23 0.74
N ASP A 39 -15.05 31.04 1.03
CA ASP A 39 -14.47 30.68 2.34
C ASP A 39 -12.95 30.56 2.24
N GLU A 40 -12.26 31.55 2.82
CA GLU A 40 -10.81 31.60 2.87
C GLU A 40 -10.20 30.43 3.69
N THR A 41 -10.89 29.97 4.72
CA THR A 41 -10.43 28.84 5.55
C THR A 41 -10.45 27.54 4.76
N LEU A 42 -11.57 27.27 4.07
CA LEU A 42 -11.73 26.09 3.23
C LEU A 42 -10.72 26.09 2.07
N ARG A 43 -10.48 27.26 1.47
CA ARG A 43 -9.47 27.43 0.43
C ARG A 43 -8.07 27.10 0.92
N ASN A 44 -7.69 27.64 2.09
CA ASN A 44 -6.36 27.40 2.68
C ASN A 44 -6.17 25.92 3.07
N GLN A 45 -7.20 25.26 3.58
CA GLN A 45 -7.18 23.81 3.87
C GLN A 45 -7.02 22.98 2.60
N THR A 46 -7.79 23.29 1.55
CA THR A 46 -7.70 22.62 0.26
C THR A 46 -6.31 22.77 -0.37
N GLU A 47 -5.75 23.99 -0.34
CA GLU A 47 -4.38 24.22 -0.82
C GLU A 47 -3.32 23.50 0.01
N ALA A 48 -3.47 23.45 1.34
CA ALA A 48 -2.51 22.76 2.21
C ALA A 48 -2.49 21.26 1.93
N ILE A 49 -3.67 20.63 1.80
CA ILE A 49 -3.79 19.21 1.46
C ILE A 49 -3.24 18.95 0.06
N ALA A 50 -3.58 19.77 -0.94
CA ALA A 50 -3.05 19.64 -2.29
C ALA A 50 -1.53 19.82 -2.36
N ARG A 51 -0.94 20.73 -1.55
CA ARG A 51 0.52 20.90 -1.43
C ARG A 51 1.18 19.69 -0.76
N THR A 52 0.54 19.10 0.25
CA THR A 52 1.05 17.91 0.93
C THR A 52 1.09 16.72 -0.02
N ILE A 53 0.01 16.51 -0.78
CA ILE A 53 -0.06 15.49 -1.83
C ILE A 53 1.03 15.74 -2.89
N LYS A 54 1.19 17.00 -3.32
CA LYS A 54 2.25 17.39 -4.28
C LYS A 54 3.66 17.19 -3.75
N ALA A 55 3.89 17.44 -2.45
CA ALA A 55 5.18 17.22 -1.80
C ALA A 55 5.51 15.72 -1.64
N MET A 56 4.52 14.90 -1.33
CA MET A 56 4.68 13.45 -1.27
C MET A 56 5.03 12.86 -2.65
N ASN A 57 4.47 13.44 -3.73
CA ASN A 57 4.79 13.04 -5.10
C ASN A 57 6.13 13.60 -5.62
N ALA A 58 6.63 14.69 -5.06
CA ALA A 58 7.94 15.26 -5.44
C ALA A 58 9.14 14.42 -4.95
N ILE A 59 8.90 13.43 -4.08
CA ILE A 59 9.89 12.44 -3.65
C ILE A 59 10.08 11.33 -4.71
N GLY A 60 9.19 11.25 -5.71
CA GLY A 60 9.32 10.37 -6.88
C GLY A 60 10.24 10.99 -7.94
N SER A 61 11.31 10.32 -8.19
CA SER A 61 12.38 10.39 -9.18
C SER A 61 12.73 11.73 -9.86
N GLU A 62 14.02 11.99 -9.87
CA GLU A 62 14.69 13.10 -10.61
C GLU A 62 14.41 13.11 -12.15
N GLN A 63 13.93 11.98 -12.68
CA GLN A 63 13.49 11.81 -14.07
C GLN A 63 12.19 12.55 -14.36
N ASP A 64 11.24 12.58 -13.43
CA ASP A 64 9.97 13.29 -13.60
C ASP A 64 10.16 14.80 -13.58
N ARG A 65 11.17 15.30 -12.86
CA ARG A 65 11.53 16.72 -12.86
C ARG A 65 12.04 17.20 -14.22
N LYS A 66 12.85 16.40 -14.93
CA LYS A 66 13.35 16.73 -16.26
C LYS A 66 12.23 16.74 -17.30
N LEU A 67 11.29 15.83 -17.20
CA LEU A 67 10.13 15.77 -18.09
C LEU A 67 9.23 16.99 -17.94
N VAL A 68 8.98 17.44 -16.69
CA VAL A 68 8.20 18.64 -16.39
C VAL A 68 8.94 19.92 -16.84
N GLU A 69 10.26 19.96 -16.73
CA GLU A 69 11.07 21.09 -17.17
C GLU A 69 11.15 21.20 -18.70
N GLU A 70 11.23 20.08 -19.42
CA GLU A 70 11.14 20.01 -20.89
C GLU A 70 9.76 20.43 -21.39
N MET A 71 8.67 19.99 -20.76
CA MET A 71 7.32 20.47 -21.10
C MET A 71 7.14 21.97 -20.84
N ARG A 72 7.80 22.53 -19.81
CA ARG A 72 7.72 23.95 -19.45
C ARG A 72 8.54 24.84 -20.38
N SER A 73 9.64 24.30 -20.94
CA SER A 73 10.52 25.04 -21.87
C SER A 73 9.98 25.09 -23.31
N SER A 74 9.15 24.11 -23.71
CA SER A 74 8.58 24.08 -25.05
C SER A 74 7.34 24.97 -25.25
N SER A 75 6.82 25.62 -24.18
CA SER A 75 5.58 26.41 -24.24
C SER A 75 5.77 27.93 -24.37
N LYS A 76 6.85 28.38 -25.02
CA LYS A 76 7.09 29.80 -25.32
C LYS A 76 6.59 30.23 -26.70
N GLU A 77 5.47 29.72 -27.18
CA GLU A 77 4.78 30.32 -28.33
C GLU A 77 3.29 30.52 -28.08
N LYS A 78 2.87 31.74 -28.41
CA LYS A 78 1.53 32.33 -28.27
C LYS A 78 0.41 31.44 -28.77
N ALA A 79 -0.47 30.98 -27.88
CA ALA A 79 -1.87 30.76 -28.24
C ALA A 79 -2.77 30.66 -26.98
N ARG A 80 -3.80 31.49 -26.94
CA ARG A 80 -4.99 31.31 -26.09
C ARG A 80 -5.73 30.07 -26.63
N PRO A 81 -5.95 29.02 -25.89
CA PRO A 81 -6.85 28.84 -24.75
C PRO A 81 -6.30 27.85 -23.69
N THR A 82 -5.37 28.32 -22.86
CA THR A 82 -4.58 27.44 -21.98
C THR A 82 -5.23 27.17 -20.60
N ARG A 83 -6.38 27.76 -20.30
CA ARG A 83 -7.05 27.49 -19.01
C ARG A 83 -7.62 26.08 -18.91
N TRP A 84 -8.11 25.52 -19.99
CA TRP A 84 -8.67 24.16 -20.03
C TRP A 84 -7.59 23.05 -19.96
N LEU A 85 -6.43 23.29 -20.54
CA LEU A 85 -5.31 22.32 -20.51
C LEU A 85 -4.65 22.23 -19.12
N SER A 86 -4.58 23.33 -18.37
CA SER A 86 -4.05 23.31 -17.01
C SER A 86 -4.99 22.61 -16.03
N ILE A 87 -6.31 22.72 -16.22
CA ILE A 87 -7.32 22.02 -15.44
C ILE A 87 -7.26 20.52 -15.74
N ALA A 88 -7.22 20.11 -17.01
CA ALA A 88 -7.10 18.71 -17.40
C ALA A 88 -5.81 18.04 -16.87
N ALA A 89 -4.68 18.76 -16.87
CA ALA A 89 -3.42 18.26 -16.33
C ALA A 89 -3.47 18.08 -14.79
N SER A 90 -4.19 18.98 -14.10
CA SER A 90 -4.40 18.86 -12.65
C SER A 90 -5.29 17.65 -12.32
N PHE A 91 -6.35 17.42 -13.08
CA PHE A 91 -7.21 16.24 -12.91
C PHE A 91 -6.46 14.93 -13.20
N ALA A 92 -5.65 14.88 -14.25
CA ALA A 92 -4.83 13.71 -14.54
C ALA A 92 -3.85 13.38 -13.41
N LEU A 93 -3.21 14.40 -12.82
CA LEU A 93 -2.35 14.24 -11.66
C LEU A 93 -3.10 13.74 -10.43
N LEU A 94 -4.29 14.29 -10.15
CA LEU A 94 -5.11 13.87 -9.01
C LEU A 94 -5.59 12.42 -9.14
N ILE A 95 -6.05 12.01 -10.32
CA ILE A 95 -6.44 10.62 -10.60
C ILE A 95 -5.25 9.69 -10.39
N THR A 96 -4.07 10.07 -10.88
CA THR A 96 -2.86 9.25 -10.74
C THR A 96 -2.46 9.10 -9.27
N VAL A 97 -2.50 10.18 -8.49
CA VAL A 97 -2.17 10.16 -7.06
C VAL A 97 -3.22 9.37 -6.28
N GLY A 98 -4.50 9.60 -6.56
CA GLY A 98 -5.60 8.84 -5.93
C GLY A 98 -5.47 7.35 -6.21
N TYR A 99 -5.16 6.96 -7.44
CA TYR A 99 -4.92 5.56 -7.80
C TYR A 99 -3.74 4.97 -7.03
N TYR A 100 -2.59 5.68 -6.98
CA TYR A 100 -1.41 5.21 -6.24
C TYR A 100 -1.65 5.08 -4.74
N THR A 101 -2.33 6.05 -4.12
CA THR A 101 -2.61 6.01 -2.68
C THR A 101 -3.61 4.91 -2.35
N TYR A 102 -4.62 4.70 -3.20
CA TYR A 102 -5.58 3.61 -3.06
C TYR A 102 -4.88 2.25 -3.20
N ASP A 103 -4.09 2.05 -4.25
CA ASP A 103 -3.38 0.79 -4.51
C ASP A 103 -2.37 0.48 -3.39
N TYR A 104 -1.63 1.49 -2.92
CA TYR A 104 -0.74 1.37 -1.77
C TYR A 104 -1.51 0.96 -0.50
N SER A 105 -2.56 1.70 -0.15
CA SER A 105 -3.36 1.45 1.05
C SER A 105 -4.03 0.07 0.99
N SER A 106 -4.60 -0.29 -0.15
CA SER A 106 -5.21 -1.60 -0.40
C SER A 106 -4.19 -2.73 -0.21
N THR A 107 -3.01 -2.61 -0.81
CA THR A 107 -1.96 -3.62 -0.73
C THR A 107 -1.44 -3.81 0.70
N VAL A 108 -1.17 -2.72 1.41
CA VAL A 108 -0.74 -2.78 2.81
C VAL A 108 -1.84 -3.35 3.71
N SER A 109 -3.10 -3.03 3.43
CA SER A 109 -4.26 -3.59 4.14
C SER A 109 -4.36 -5.10 3.94
N LEU A 110 -4.15 -5.59 2.71
CA LEU A 110 -4.09 -7.03 2.43
C LEU A 110 -2.99 -7.71 3.24
N GLY A 111 -1.78 -7.15 3.26
CA GLY A 111 -0.69 -7.69 4.07
C GLY A 111 -1.03 -7.82 5.55
N LYS A 112 -1.79 -6.87 6.11
CA LYS A 112 -2.27 -6.93 7.50
C LYS A 112 -3.37 -7.97 7.71
N GLU A 113 -4.36 -8.00 6.82
CA GLU A 113 -5.50 -8.91 6.88
C GLU A 113 -5.04 -10.36 6.79
N TYR A 114 -4.15 -10.65 5.85
CA TYR A 114 -3.68 -12.01 5.60
C TYR A 114 -2.52 -12.46 6.49
N ALA A 115 -1.85 -11.57 7.22
CA ALA A 115 -0.78 -11.94 8.15
C ALA A 115 -1.25 -12.94 9.22
N THR A 116 -2.52 -12.89 9.63
CA THR A 116 -3.09 -13.78 10.64
C THR A 116 -3.96 -14.90 10.06
N ALA A 117 -4.15 -14.94 8.73
CA ALA A 117 -5.04 -15.91 8.09
C ALA A 117 -4.50 -17.35 8.09
N PHE A 118 -3.19 -17.51 8.26
CA PHE A 118 -2.53 -18.82 8.32
C PHE A 118 -1.69 -18.92 9.60
N PRO A 119 -2.31 -19.10 10.78
CA PRO A 119 -1.63 -19.17 12.05
C PRO A 119 -0.85 -20.49 12.19
N LEU A 120 0.29 -20.45 12.87
CA LEU A 120 0.98 -21.65 13.29
C LEU A 120 0.03 -22.55 14.09
N SER A 121 -0.24 -23.75 13.59
CA SER A 121 -1.07 -24.70 14.32
C SER A 121 -0.30 -25.25 15.52
N THR A 122 -0.98 -25.36 16.66
CA THR A 122 -0.42 -25.93 17.88
C THR A 122 -0.10 -27.43 17.77
N GLU A 123 -0.55 -28.07 16.69
CA GLU A 123 -0.33 -29.50 16.44
C GLU A 123 1.09 -29.83 15.93
N ILE A 124 1.87 -28.81 15.50
CA ILE A 124 3.24 -28.97 15.02
C ILE A 124 4.26 -28.95 16.21
N ARG A 125 3.79 -28.94 17.46
CA ARG A 125 4.65 -28.93 18.65
C ARG A 125 5.32 -30.28 18.90
N GLY A 126 6.54 -30.45 18.36
CA GLY A 126 7.50 -31.40 18.93
C GLY A 126 8.29 -30.73 20.06
N GLU A 127 8.66 -31.47 21.08
CA GLU A 127 9.47 -30.93 22.22
C GLU A 127 10.86 -30.41 21.81
N GLU A 128 11.32 -30.76 20.60
CA GLU A 128 12.69 -30.47 20.13
C GLU A 128 12.84 -29.08 19.47
N ASP A 129 11.73 -28.35 19.18
CA ASP A 129 11.74 -27.14 18.36
C ASP A 129 11.31 -25.85 19.08
N GLU A 130 11.38 -25.80 20.42
CA GLU A 130 10.91 -24.64 21.19
C GLU A 130 11.67 -23.35 20.80
N GLU A 131 12.97 -23.43 20.53
CA GLU A 131 13.78 -22.28 20.12
C GLU A 131 13.38 -21.78 18.73
N VAL A 132 13.19 -22.70 17.78
CA VAL A 132 12.71 -22.41 16.42
C VAL A 132 11.33 -21.77 16.47
N LEU A 133 10.40 -22.36 17.23
CA LEU A 133 9.04 -21.88 17.36
C LEU A 133 9.00 -20.48 17.98
N ASN A 134 9.79 -20.22 19.02
CA ASN A 134 9.88 -18.90 19.64
C ASN A 134 10.41 -17.85 18.65
N LYS A 135 11.45 -18.18 17.89
CA LYS A 135 12.01 -17.30 16.85
C LYS A 135 10.98 -17.00 15.78
N LEU A 136 10.29 -18.02 15.23
CA LEU A 136 9.25 -17.82 14.22
C LEU A 136 8.07 -17.01 14.75
N THR A 137 7.63 -17.27 15.98
CA THR A 137 6.55 -16.52 16.63
C THR A 137 6.87 -15.03 16.70
N VAL A 138 8.10 -14.65 17.09
CA VAL A 138 8.53 -13.25 17.15
C VAL A 138 8.50 -12.61 15.74
N LEU A 139 8.97 -13.33 14.72
CA LEU A 139 8.96 -12.81 13.35
C LEU A 139 7.54 -12.66 12.80
N PHE A 140 6.66 -13.62 13.06
CA PHE A 140 5.27 -13.57 12.62
C PHE A 140 4.48 -12.49 13.36
N ASP A 141 4.73 -12.29 14.66
CA ASP A 141 4.18 -11.17 15.42
C ASP A 141 4.64 -9.81 14.87
N ASN A 142 5.88 -9.70 14.42
CA ASN A 142 6.38 -8.52 13.75
C ASN A 142 5.62 -8.23 12.46
N VAL A 143 5.34 -9.25 11.65
CA VAL A 143 4.51 -9.11 10.44
C VAL A 143 3.09 -8.69 10.81
N ALA A 144 2.43 -9.43 11.70
CA ALA A 144 1.06 -9.15 12.11
C ALA A 144 0.86 -7.73 12.67
N ASN A 145 1.88 -7.22 13.39
CA ASN A 145 1.83 -5.89 14.01
C ASN A 145 2.55 -4.80 13.20
N ASN A 146 3.02 -5.12 11.99
CA ASN A 146 3.78 -4.21 11.11
C ASN A 146 4.99 -3.56 11.83
N ARG A 147 5.79 -4.37 12.53
CA ARG A 147 6.97 -3.92 13.29
C ARG A 147 8.25 -4.41 12.66
N ASN A 148 9.27 -3.56 12.58
CA ASN A 148 10.62 -3.92 12.10
C ASN A 148 10.61 -4.70 10.77
N ILE A 149 9.71 -4.36 9.86
CA ILE A 149 9.40 -5.16 8.67
C ILE A 149 10.62 -5.41 7.80
N ASP A 150 11.51 -4.43 7.62
CA ASP A 150 12.73 -4.60 6.80
C ASP A 150 13.62 -5.72 7.34
N ASN A 151 13.92 -5.68 8.63
CA ASN A 151 14.71 -6.73 9.28
C ASN A 151 13.97 -8.08 9.33
N THR A 152 12.64 -8.04 9.46
CA THR A 152 11.80 -9.25 9.44
C THR A 152 11.80 -9.91 8.07
N ILE A 153 11.73 -9.14 6.98
CA ILE A 153 11.88 -9.65 5.61
C ILE A 153 13.23 -10.32 5.41
N GLU A 154 14.33 -9.69 5.85
CA GLU A 154 15.68 -10.26 5.73
C GLU A 154 15.76 -11.61 6.45
N GLN A 155 15.31 -11.68 7.70
CA GLN A 155 15.34 -12.90 8.48
C GLN A 155 14.43 -13.99 7.90
N LEU A 156 13.17 -13.66 7.56
CA LEU A 156 12.26 -14.61 6.94
C LEU A 156 12.77 -15.09 5.58
N GLY A 157 13.41 -14.22 4.80
CA GLY A 157 14.03 -14.58 3.52
C GLY A 157 15.12 -15.63 3.67
N VAL A 158 16.00 -15.48 4.67
CA VAL A 158 17.04 -16.47 5.00
C VAL A 158 16.40 -17.80 5.43
N LEU A 159 15.42 -17.75 6.33
CA LEU A 159 14.73 -18.95 6.81
C LEU A 159 13.94 -19.64 5.69
N TRP A 160 13.34 -18.87 4.79
CA TRP A 160 12.64 -19.40 3.60
C TRP A 160 13.61 -20.16 2.69
N GLN A 161 14.78 -19.59 2.40
CA GLN A 161 15.80 -20.28 1.60
C GLN A 161 16.31 -21.55 2.30
N GLN A 162 16.52 -21.52 3.60
CA GLN A 162 16.93 -22.69 4.39
C GLN A 162 15.86 -23.79 4.37
N SER A 163 14.59 -23.42 4.54
CA SER A 163 13.47 -24.37 4.56
C SER A 163 13.21 -25.04 3.20
N GLN A 164 13.73 -24.45 2.11
CA GLN A 164 13.60 -24.95 0.73
C GLN A 164 14.81 -25.80 0.30
N SER A 165 15.76 -26.05 1.21
CA SER A 165 16.94 -26.86 0.87
C SER A 165 16.55 -28.34 0.69
N ASP A 166 17.31 -29.05 -0.18
CA ASP A 166 17.11 -30.49 -0.43
C ASP A 166 17.38 -31.36 0.82
N THR A 167 18.06 -30.80 1.81
CA THR A 167 18.33 -31.47 3.07
C THR A 167 17.33 -31.03 4.13
N TYR A 168 16.63 -31.99 4.72
CA TYR A 168 15.71 -31.72 5.83
C TYR A 168 16.43 -30.99 6.97
N ASN A 169 15.84 -29.91 7.44
CA ASN A 169 16.32 -29.11 8.56
C ASN A 169 15.17 -28.68 9.47
N GLU A 170 15.50 -28.04 10.57
CA GLU A 170 14.52 -27.60 11.58
C GLU A 170 13.42 -26.67 11.06
N TYR A 171 13.64 -25.96 9.93
CA TYR A 171 12.67 -25.04 9.32
C TYR A 171 11.80 -25.69 8.24
N THR A 172 12.12 -26.90 7.79
CA THR A 172 11.43 -27.56 6.67
C THR A 172 9.94 -27.74 6.96
N THR A 173 9.57 -28.16 8.17
CA THR A 173 8.17 -28.32 8.59
C THR A 173 7.43 -26.98 8.66
N TYR A 174 8.12 -25.89 8.89
CA TYR A 174 7.53 -24.55 8.99
C TYR A 174 7.57 -23.76 7.69
N ALA A 175 8.09 -24.36 6.63
CA ALA A 175 8.25 -23.69 5.34
C ALA A 175 6.97 -23.00 4.83
N PRO A 176 5.76 -23.59 4.84
CA PRO A 176 4.55 -22.90 4.40
C PRO A 176 4.26 -21.63 5.19
N TYR A 177 4.46 -21.68 6.51
CA TYR A 177 4.23 -20.54 7.42
C TYR A 177 5.26 -19.43 7.21
N ILE A 178 6.52 -19.79 6.98
CA ILE A 178 7.61 -18.85 6.70
C ILE A 178 7.34 -18.15 5.37
N GLY A 179 7.03 -18.90 4.31
CA GLY A 179 6.72 -18.34 3.00
C GLY A 179 5.51 -17.42 3.04
N TRP A 180 4.44 -17.83 3.72
CA TRP A 180 3.24 -17.02 3.90
C TRP A 180 3.52 -15.68 4.60
N ASN A 181 4.23 -15.71 5.72
CA ASN A 181 4.58 -14.50 6.44
C ASN A 181 5.56 -13.61 5.67
N LEU A 182 6.50 -14.20 4.92
CA LEU A 182 7.39 -13.45 4.03
C LEU A 182 6.62 -12.72 2.93
N ALA A 183 5.67 -13.38 2.27
CA ALA A 183 4.83 -12.75 1.26
C ALA A 183 4.02 -11.58 1.85
N ASN A 184 3.40 -11.76 3.03
CA ASN A 184 2.67 -10.69 3.71
C ASN A 184 3.59 -9.54 4.14
N ALA A 185 4.82 -9.82 4.59
CA ALA A 185 5.80 -8.79 4.91
C ALA A 185 6.17 -7.94 3.69
N TYR A 186 6.32 -8.55 2.49
CA TYR A 186 6.50 -7.81 1.24
C TYR A 186 5.28 -6.94 0.89
N LEU A 187 4.05 -7.44 1.10
CA LEU A 187 2.84 -6.62 0.88
C LEU A 187 2.79 -5.41 1.82
N LEU A 188 3.21 -5.56 3.08
CA LEU A 188 3.32 -4.45 4.03
C LEU A 188 4.33 -3.39 3.58
N LYS A 189 5.33 -3.77 2.77
CA LYS A 189 6.28 -2.85 2.12
C LYS A 189 5.83 -2.40 0.73
N TYR A 190 4.63 -2.76 0.30
CA TYR A 190 4.11 -2.50 -1.04
C TYR A 190 4.94 -3.16 -2.16
N ASP A 191 5.66 -4.21 -1.84
CA ASP A 191 6.44 -4.98 -2.82
C ASP A 191 5.63 -6.16 -3.35
N LYS A 192 4.63 -5.86 -4.19
CA LYS A 192 3.75 -6.86 -4.83
C LYS A 192 4.53 -7.88 -5.65
N LYS A 193 5.65 -7.46 -6.25
CA LYS A 193 6.45 -8.33 -7.12
C LYS A 193 7.09 -9.45 -6.30
N GLU A 194 7.79 -9.11 -5.23
CA GLU A 194 8.42 -10.10 -4.37
C GLU A 194 7.38 -10.95 -3.64
N ALA A 195 6.27 -10.35 -3.18
CA ALA A 195 5.17 -11.10 -2.60
C ALA A 195 4.62 -12.15 -3.57
N ARG A 196 4.37 -11.77 -4.83
CA ARG A 196 3.90 -12.68 -5.88
C ARG A 196 4.87 -13.81 -6.14
N MET A 197 6.18 -13.54 -6.22
CA MET A 197 7.19 -14.57 -6.45
C MET A 197 7.20 -15.62 -5.34
N VAL A 198 7.09 -15.20 -4.08
CA VAL A 198 7.01 -16.13 -2.93
C VAL A 198 5.73 -16.96 -3.00
N LEU A 199 4.58 -16.33 -3.26
CA LEU A 199 3.28 -17.01 -3.34
C LEU A 199 3.22 -18.03 -4.50
N GLU A 200 3.73 -17.67 -5.68
CA GLU A 200 3.80 -18.58 -6.84
C GLU A 200 4.70 -19.77 -6.54
N ARG A 201 5.82 -19.56 -5.85
CA ARG A 201 6.67 -20.64 -5.38
C ARG A 201 5.94 -21.55 -4.38
N MET A 202 5.27 -20.98 -3.39
CA MET A 202 4.46 -21.74 -2.44
C MET A 202 3.41 -22.60 -3.18
N LYS A 203 2.70 -22.03 -4.16
CA LYS A 203 1.71 -22.76 -4.96
C LYS A 203 2.33 -23.94 -5.70
N ALA A 204 3.53 -23.79 -6.24
CA ALA A 204 4.24 -24.86 -6.93
C ALA A 204 4.67 -25.97 -5.96
N ASP A 205 5.28 -25.61 -4.83
CA ASP A 205 5.86 -26.54 -3.87
C ASP A 205 4.78 -27.32 -3.09
N TYR A 206 3.63 -26.68 -2.82
CA TYR A 206 2.51 -27.26 -2.07
C TYR A 206 1.27 -27.56 -2.94
N SER A 207 1.48 -27.85 -4.23
CA SER A 207 0.40 -28.06 -5.22
C SER A 207 -0.58 -29.19 -4.86
N THR A 208 -0.21 -30.09 -3.97
CA THR A 208 -1.07 -31.20 -3.47
C THR A 208 -1.87 -30.81 -2.23
N ASP A 209 -1.54 -29.70 -1.59
CA ASP A 209 -2.24 -29.19 -0.41
C ASP A 209 -3.30 -28.18 -0.83
N ASN A 210 -4.56 -28.63 -0.86
CA ASN A 210 -5.69 -27.81 -1.28
C ASN A 210 -5.90 -26.58 -0.38
N GLN A 211 -5.57 -26.67 0.91
CA GLN A 211 -5.76 -25.55 1.85
C GLN A 211 -4.76 -24.44 1.55
N ILE A 212 -3.48 -24.80 1.38
CA ILE A 212 -2.43 -23.83 1.02
C ILE A 212 -2.72 -23.25 -0.36
N CYS A 213 -3.05 -24.09 -1.36
CA CYS A 213 -3.35 -23.63 -2.71
C CYS A 213 -4.50 -22.60 -2.73
N ASN A 214 -5.59 -22.89 -2.03
CA ASN A 214 -6.76 -22.00 -2.03
C ASN A 214 -6.45 -20.63 -1.44
N ILE A 215 -5.77 -20.57 -0.29
CA ILE A 215 -5.45 -19.29 0.37
C ILE A 215 -4.40 -18.49 -0.43
N VAL A 216 -3.44 -19.17 -1.04
CA VAL A 216 -2.44 -18.56 -1.92
C VAL A 216 -3.10 -18.00 -3.19
N ASP A 217 -3.99 -18.77 -3.82
CA ASP A 217 -4.73 -18.32 -5.00
C ASP A 217 -5.63 -17.12 -4.70
N GLU A 218 -6.31 -17.13 -3.55
CA GLU A 218 -7.12 -16.00 -3.12
C GLU A 218 -6.29 -14.72 -2.99
N LEU A 219 -5.12 -14.80 -2.35
CA LEU A 219 -4.25 -13.64 -2.19
C LEU A 219 -3.63 -13.19 -3.52
N LEU A 220 -3.21 -14.12 -4.39
CA LEU A 220 -2.68 -13.83 -5.73
C LEU A 220 -3.69 -13.09 -6.61
N HIS A 221 -5.00 -13.35 -6.47
CA HIS A 221 -6.05 -12.66 -7.21
C HIS A 221 -6.29 -11.22 -6.72
N LYS A 222 -5.93 -10.91 -5.48
CA LYS A 222 -6.13 -9.59 -4.86
C LYS A 222 -4.95 -8.63 -5.07
N ILE A 223 -3.77 -9.13 -5.44
CA ILE A 223 -2.56 -8.34 -5.66
C ILE A 223 -2.25 -8.24 -7.16
#